data_27c77099b6dd4a028f269cdc388ec504
#
_entry.id   27c77099b6dd4a028f269cdc388ec504
#
_cell.length_a   1.000
_cell.length_b   1.000
_cell.length_c   1.000
_cell.angle_alpha   90.00
_cell.angle_beta   90.00
_cell.angle_gamma   90.00
#
_symmetry.space_group_name_H-M   'P 1'
#
loop_
_entity.id
_entity.type
_entity.pdbx_description
1 polymer ?
#
loop_
_entity_poly.entity_id
_entity_poly.type
_entity_poly.pdbx_seq_one_letter_code
_entity_poly.pdbx_strand_id
1 'polypeptide(L)'
;MNYQRELDMLLAKLEKSGEVPRLLLHSCCAPCSSYVLEYLSDYFEITVFYYNPNIFPESEYTKRILEQQTLIGEMQVKYPISFLAGHYDREKFYKMAEGLEHLKEGGERCLKCYELRLRESAQIAKKGGFDYFTTTYHQ
;
A
#
# COMPACT_ATOMS: atom_id res chain seq x y z
N MET A 1 -6.71 18.90 12.19
CA MET A 1 -7.13 18.51 10.82
C MET A 1 -7.85 17.18 10.87
N ASN A 2 -9.02 17.10 10.23
CA ASN A 2 -9.82 15.87 10.25
C ASN A 2 -9.71 15.17 8.89
N TYR A 3 -8.82 14.19 8.79
CA TYR A 3 -8.56 13.46 7.54
C TYR A 3 -9.78 12.66 7.07
N GLN A 4 -10.55 12.10 8.00
CA GLN A 4 -11.75 11.34 7.65
C GLN A 4 -12.79 12.24 6.98
N ARG A 5 -12.95 13.45 7.48
CA ARG A 5 -13.89 14.41 6.90
C ARG A 5 -13.45 14.84 5.50
N GLU A 6 -12.13 15.07 5.31
CA GLU A 6 -11.58 15.42 3.99
C GLU A 6 -11.77 14.28 3.00
N LEU A 7 -11.56 13.05 3.44
CA LEU A 7 -11.79 11.87 2.61
C LEU A 7 -13.26 11.75 2.24
N ASP A 8 -14.17 11.91 3.20
CA ASP A 8 -15.61 11.83 2.94
C ASP A 8 -16.05 12.87 1.92
N MET A 9 -15.51 14.08 2.01
CA MET A 9 -15.79 15.15 1.04
C MET A 9 -15.28 14.79 -0.35
N LEU A 10 -14.09 14.23 -0.45
CA LEU A 10 -13.51 13.78 -1.72
C LEU A 10 -14.37 12.68 -2.34
N LEU A 11 -14.77 11.68 -1.55
CA LEU A 11 -15.57 10.56 -2.03
C LEU A 11 -16.94 11.04 -2.51
N ALA A 12 -17.57 11.97 -1.79
CA ALA A 12 -18.84 12.56 -2.21
C ALA A 12 -18.70 13.31 -3.54
N LYS A 13 -17.60 14.04 -3.72
CA LYS A 13 -17.30 14.75 -4.96
C LYS A 13 -17.13 13.80 -6.14
N LEU A 14 -16.40 12.70 -5.93
CA LEU A 14 -16.17 11.69 -6.97
C LEU A 14 -17.46 11.01 -7.38
N GLU A 15 -18.30 10.66 -6.40
CA GLU A 15 -19.61 10.05 -6.66
C GLU A 15 -20.49 10.97 -7.48
N LYS A 16 -20.49 12.24 -7.16
CA LYS A 16 -21.29 13.26 -7.86
C LYS A 16 -20.80 13.51 -9.28
N SER A 17 -19.47 13.56 -9.47
CA SER A 17 -18.88 13.83 -10.79
C SER A 17 -18.85 12.61 -11.71
N GLY A 18 -18.98 11.41 -11.15
CA GLY A 18 -18.86 10.18 -11.91
C GLY A 18 -17.42 9.80 -12.30
N GLU A 19 -16.45 10.55 -11.83
CA GLU A 19 -15.04 10.25 -12.09
C GLU A 19 -14.56 9.09 -11.23
N VAL A 20 -13.72 8.22 -11.83
CA VAL A 20 -13.13 7.08 -11.13
C VAL A 20 -11.61 7.19 -11.28
N PRO A 21 -10.94 7.92 -10.36
CA PRO A 21 -9.50 8.08 -10.45
C PRO A 21 -8.77 6.77 -10.15
N ARG A 22 -7.52 6.71 -10.59
CA ARG A 22 -6.63 5.59 -10.32
C ARG A 22 -5.92 5.82 -9.00
N LEU A 23 -6.00 4.83 -8.12
CA LEU A 23 -5.38 4.87 -6.80
C LEU A 23 -4.34 3.76 -6.67
N LEU A 24 -3.12 4.13 -6.25
CA LEU A 24 -2.11 3.16 -5.87
C LEU A 24 -2.18 2.97 -4.35
N LEU A 25 -2.47 1.75 -3.91
CA LEU A 25 -2.58 1.42 -2.49
C LEU A 25 -1.41 0.53 -2.08
N HIS A 26 -0.47 1.09 -1.30
CA HIS A 26 0.59 0.29 -0.70
C HIS A 26 0.01 -0.54 0.43
N SER A 27 0.18 -1.87 0.35
CA SER A 27 -0.38 -2.80 1.33
C SER A 27 0.71 -3.49 2.12
N CYS A 28 0.50 -3.58 3.43
CA CYS A 28 1.42 -4.28 4.36
C CYS A 28 1.02 -5.74 4.55
N CYS A 29 -0.27 -6.03 4.60
CA CYS A 29 -0.77 -7.39 4.82
C CYS A 29 -2.22 -7.50 4.36
N ALA A 30 -2.66 -8.75 4.10
CA ALA A 30 -4.02 -9.00 3.62
C ALA A 30 -5.10 -8.52 4.60
N PRO A 31 -5.03 -8.83 5.90
CA PRO A 31 -6.06 -8.37 6.85
C PRO A 31 -6.15 -6.85 6.94
N CYS A 32 -5.01 -6.15 6.83
CA CYS A 32 -4.97 -4.69 6.91
C CYS A 32 -5.65 -4.04 5.72
N SER A 33 -5.51 -4.65 4.53
CA SER A 33 -6.01 -4.06 3.30
C SER A 33 -7.46 -4.41 2.99
N SER A 34 -8.01 -5.49 3.53
CA SER A 34 -9.35 -5.96 3.14
C SER A 34 -10.43 -4.91 3.35
N TYR A 35 -10.47 -4.28 4.51
CA TYR A 35 -11.45 -3.24 4.80
C TYR A 35 -11.26 -2.02 3.90
N VAL A 36 -10.02 -1.58 3.73
CA VAL A 36 -9.70 -0.41 2.92
C VAL A 36 -10.07 -0.65 1.46
N LEU A 37 -9.74 -1.83 0.93
CA LEU A 37 -10.09 -2.21 -0.44
C LEU A 37 -11.61 -2.25 -0.64
N GLU A 38 -12.33 -2.86 0.29
CA GLU A 38 -13.79 -2.93 0.23
C GLU A 38 -14.42 -1.54 0.21
N TYR A 39 -13.91 -0.65 1.07
CA TYR A 39 -14.43 0.70 1.19
C TYR A 39 -14.10 1.57 -0.03
N LEU A 40 -12.84 1.56 -0.48
CA LEU A 40 -12.37 2.46 -1.53
C LEU A 40 -12.64 1.94 -2.95
N SER A 41 -12.86 0.64 -3.12
CA SER A 41 -13.08 0.08 -4.46
C SER A 41 -14.37 0.56 -5.13
N ASP A 42 -15.29 1.13 -4.36
CA ASP A 42 -16.51 1.73 -4.92
C ASP A 42 -16.26 3.10 -5.57
N TYR A 43 -15.11 3.71 -5.30
CA TYR A 43 -14.78 5.08 -5.74
C TYR A 43 -13.56 5.17 -6.63
N PHE A 44 -12.66 4.19 -6.56
CA PHE A 44 -11.38 4.23 -7.25
C PHE A 44 -11.12 2.95 -8.04
N GLU A 45 -10.37 3.11 -9.12
CA GLU A 45 -9.73 1.97 -9.78
C GLU A 45 -8.40 1.72 -9.08
N ILE A 46 -8.34 0.68 -8.24
CA ILE A 46 -7.24 0.45 -7.31
C ILE A 46 -6.21 -0.51 -7.91
N THR A 47 -4.92 -0.16 -7.76
CA THR A 47 -3.81 -1.09 -7.92
C THR A 47 -3.16 -1.27 -6.56
N VAL A 48 -3.17 -2.49 -6.06
CA VAL A 48 -2.49 -2.83 -4.80
C VAL A 48 -1.01 -3.01 -5.10
N PHE A 49 -0.19 -2.21 -4.44
CA PHE A 49 1.26 -2.28 -4.57
C PHE A 49 1.84 -2.92 -3.31
N TYR A 50 2.44 -4.10 -3.47
CA TYR A 50 3.04 -4.82 -2.37
C TYR A 50 4.56 -4.69 -2.44
N TYR A 51 5.12 -3.87 -1.55
CA TYR A 51 6.55 -3.64 -1.45
C TYR A 51 6.93 -3.53 0.03
N ASN A 52 7.47 -4.62 0.57
CA ASN A 52 7.82 -4.71 1.98
C ASN A 52 9.16 -5.43 2.13
N PRO A 53 10.28 -4.74 1.83
CA PRO A 53 11.60 -5.37 1.86
C PRO A 53 12.07 -5.77 3.26
N ASN A 54 11.36 -5.33 4.29
CA ASN A 54 11.64 -5.69 5.68
C ASN A 54 11.17 -7.10 6.04
N ILE A 55 10.39 -7.75 5.18
CA ILE A 55 9.89 -9.11 5.43
C ILE A 55 10.95 -10.14 5.08
N PHE A 56 11.22 -11.04 6.00
CA PHE A 56 12.23 -12.07 5.88
C PHE A 56 11.68 -13.38 6.46
N PRO A 57 11.96 -14.55 5.85
CA PRO A 57 12.73 -14.73 4.60
C PRO A 57 11.91 -14.44 3.34
N GLU A 58 12.54 -14.51 2.18
CA GLU A 58 11.86 -14.27 0.90
C GLU A 58 10.65 -15.18 0.70
N SER A 59 10.70 -16.41 1.21
CA SER A 59 9.56 -17.33 1.15
C SER A 59 8.33 -16.77 1.87
N GLU A 60 8.54 -16.06 2.97
CA GLU A 60 7.45 -15.39 3.68
C GLU A 60 6.89 -14.21 2.87
N TYR A 61 7.76 -13.47 2.20
CA TYR A 61 7.35 -12.38 1.32
C TYR A 61 6.47 -12.91 0.18
N THR A 62 6.90 -13.99 -0.48
CA THR A 62 6.15 -14.63 -1.55
C THR A 62 4.80 -15.15 -1.05
N LYS A 63 4.78 -15.75 0.13
CA LYS A 63 3.55 -16.25 0.75
C LYS A 63 2.53 -15.13 0.96
N ARG A 64 2.99 -13.98 1.43
CA ARG A 64 2.11 -12.82 1.66
C ARG A 64 1.59 -12.24 0.36
N ILE A 65 2.38 -12.27 -0.72
CA ILE A 65 1.92 -11.88 -2.04
C ILE A 65 0.76 -12.77 -2.49
N LEU A 66 0.90 -14.09 -2.32
CA LEU A 66 -0.16 -15.04 -2.69
C LEU A 66 -1.42 -14.81 -1.87
N GLU A 67 -1.28 -14.52 -0.57
CA GLU A 67 -2.42 -14.21 0.27
C GLU A 67 -3.16 -12.96 -0.19
N GLN A 68 -2.44 -11.92 -0.58
CA GLN A 68 -3.03 -10.70 -1.13
C GLN A 68 -3.76 -10.96 -2.44
N GLN A 69 -3.14 -11.71 -3.33
CA GLN A 69 -3.75 -12.04 -4.63
C GLN A 69 -5.02 -12.88 -4.44
N THR A 70 -5.01 -13.81 -3.49
CA THR A 70 -6.18 -14.62 -3.17
C THR A 70 -7.32 -13.75 -2.64
N LEU A 71 -6.99 -12.84 -1.72
CA LEU A 71 -7.98 -11.90 -1.18
C LEU A 71 -8.63 -11.08 -2.28
N ILE A 72 -7.82 -10.50 -3.15
CA ILE A 72 -8.31 -9.67 -4.25
C ILE A 72 -9.21 -10.48 -5.18
N GLY A 73 -8.82 -11.72 -5.49
CA GLY A 73 -9.60 -12.59 -6.37
C GLY A 73 -10.95 -13.00 -5.80
N GLU A 74 -11.07 -13.03 -4.46
CA GLU A 74 -12.32 -13.40 -3.78
C GLU A 74 -13.26 -12.22 -3.55
N MET A 75 -12.77 -10.98 -3.66
CA MET A 75 -13.58 -9.79 -3.42
C MET A 75 -14.52 -9.51 -4.58
N GLN A 76 -15.76 -9.17 -4.24
CA GLN A 76 -16.72 -8.65 -5.20
C GLN A 76 -16.65 -7.13 -5.17
N VAL A 77 -16.18 -6.54 -6.25
CA VAL A 77 -15.90 -5.11 -6.32
C VAL A 77 -16.57 -4.47 -7.52
N LYS A 78 -16.89 -3.18 -7.38
CA LYS A 78 -17.50 -2.42 -8.46
C LYS A 78 -16.51 -2.17 -9.60
N TYR A 79 -15.26 -1.83 -9.26
CA TYR A 79 -14.20 -1.61 -10.23
C TYR A 79 -13.08 -2.62 -9.99
N PRO A 80 -12.46 -3.16 -11.07
CA PRO A 80 -11.42 -4.17 -10.91
C PRO A 80 -10.23 -3.67 -10.07
N ILE A 81 -9.70 -4.57 -9.24
CA ILE A 81 -8.50 -4.30 -8.46
C ILE A 81 -7.33 -5.03 -9.10
N SER A 82 -6.28 -4.28 -9.45
CA SER A 82 -5.04 -4.83 -9.98
C SER A 82 -4.02 -5.04 -8.88
N PHE A 83 -3.03 -5.88 -9.13
CA PHE A 83 -1.99 -6.18 -8.17
C PHE A 83 -0.63 -5.98 -8.81
N LEU A 84 0.27 -5.28 -8.09
CA LEU A 84 1.63 -5.05 -8.51
C LEU A 84 2.58 -5.40 -7.36
N ALA A 85 3.43 -6.41 -7.56
CA ALA A 85 4.47 -6.75 -6.60
C ALA A 85 5.71 -5.91 -6.89
N GLY A 86 6.20 -5.22 -5.86
CA GLY A 86 7.46 -4.50 -5.96
C GLY A 86 8.65 -5.47 -5.89
N HIS A 87 9.81 -4.99 -6.26
CA HIS A 87 11.04 -5.77 -6.18
C HIS A 87 11.34 -6.14 -4.73
N TYR A 88 11.70 -7.40 -4.49
CA TYR A 88 12.14 -7.81 -3.16
C TYR A 88 13.61 -7.39 -2.98
N ASP A 89 13.78 -6.17 -2.49
CA ASP A 89 15.09 -5.51 -2.43
C ASP A 89 15.65 -5.49 -1.01
N ARG A 90 16.18 -6.65 -0.58
CA ARG A 90 16.75 -6.79 0.76
C ARG A 90 17.99 -5.93 0.97
N GLU A 91 18.75 -5.71 -0.08
CA GLU A 91 19.96 -4.88 0.03
C GLU A 91 19.61 -3.45 0.42
N LYS A 92 18.57 -2.88 -0.17
CA LYS A 92 18.08 -1.55 0.22
C LYS A 92 17.66 -1.52 1.68
N PHE A 93 16.97 -2.57 2.12
CA PHE A 93 16.53 -2.65 3.51
C PHE A 93 17.71 -2.74 4.46
N TYR A 94 18.67 -3.63 4.19
CA TYR A 94 19.84 -3.78 5.02
C TYR A 94 20.68 -2.51 5.07
N LYS A 95 20.84 -1.86 3.94
CA LYS A 95 21.60 -0.62 3.85
C LYS A 95 20.94 0.49 4.67
N MET A 96 19.62 0.59 4.59
CA MET A 96 18.83 1.54 5.37
C MET A 96 18.92 1.25 6.87
N ALA A 97 18.87 -0.04 7.25
CA ALA A 97 18.89 -0.48 8.65
C ALA A 97 20.29 -0.57 9.24
N GLU A 98 21.33 -0.36 8.44
CA GLU A 98 22.71 -0.44 8.89
C GLU A 98 22.96 0.52 10.06
N GLY A 99 23.45 -0.01 11.17
CA GLY A 99 23.67 0.77 12.39
C GLY A 99 22.41 0.96 13.25
N LEU A 100 21.26 0.51 12.79
CA LEU A 100 20.00 0.71 13.51
C LEU A 100 19.37 -0.60 14.00
N GLU A 101 20.03 -1.73 13.79
CA GLU A 101 19.48 -3.06 14.08
C GLU A 101 19.17 -3.24 15.56
N HIS A 102 19.91 -2.53 16.43
CA HIS A 102 19.74 -2.62 17.88
C HIS A 102 18.60 -1.74 18.41
N LEU A 103 18.01 -0.93 17.58
CA LEU A 103 16.92 -0.05 18.01
C LEU A 103 15.63 -0.82 18.18
N LYS A 104 14.82 -0.35 19.12
CA LYS A 104 13.53 -0.95 19.40
C LYS A 104 12.56 -0.74 18.23
N GLU A 105 11.63 -1.68 18.09
CA GLU A 105 10.52 -1.52 17.18
C GLU A 105 9.76 -0.23 17.50
N GLY A 106 9.38 0.51 16.47
CA GLY A 106 8.75 1.82 16.62
C GLY A 106 9.71 2.97 16.66
N GLY A 107 11.04 2.71 16.71
CA GLY A 107 12.08 3.74 16.72
C GLY A 107 12.49 4.19 15.33
N GLU A 108 13.70 4.74 15.24
CA GLU A 108 14.25 5.31 14.00
C GLU A 108 14.32 4.31 12.85
N ARG A 109 14.64 3.04 13.15
CA ARG A 109 14.68 1.99 12.13
C ARG A 109 13.31 1.80 11.46
N CYS A 110 12.25 1.79 12.24
CA CYS A 110 10.88 1.64 11.71
C CYS A 110 10.46 2.85 10.89
N LEU A 111 10.84 4.04 11.32
CA LEU A 111 10.56 5.26 10.56
C LEU A 111 11.25 5.25 9.20
N LYS A 112 12.51 4.84 9.15
CA LYS A 112 13.27 4.77 7.89
C LYS A 112 12.72 3.71 6.96
N CYS A 113 12.29 2.57 7.50
CA CYS A 113 11.64 1.53 6.74
C CYS A 113 10.32 2.02 6.14
N TYR A 114 9.55 2.76 6.91
CA TYR A 114 8.31 3.38 6.46
C TYR A 114 8.58 4.38 5.33
N GLU A 115 9.59 5.24 5.51
CA GLU A 115 9.99 6.19 4.46
C GLU A 115 10.38 5.51 3.16
N LEU A 116 11.17 4.42 3.25
CA LEU A 116 11.59 3.66 2.08
C LEU A 116 10.38 3.15 1.31
N ARG A 117 9.41 2.57 2.02
CA ARG A 117 8.22 2.01 1.39
C ARG A 117 7.35 3.10 0.77
N LEU A 118 7.19 4.24 1.45
CA LEU A 118 6.42 5.36 0.91
C LEU A 118 7.10 5.99 -0.29
N ARG A 119 8.42 6.11 -0.26
CA ARG A 119 9.19 6.68 -1.37
C ARG A 119 9.04 5.83 -2.63
N GLU A 120 9.18 4.53 -2.51
CA GLU A 120 8.99 3.62 -3.65
C GLU A 120 7.56 3.69 -4.17
N SER A 121 6.58 3.75 -3.27
CA SER A 121 5.17 3.87 -3.66
C SER A 121 4.91 5.16 -4.42
N ALA A 122 5.47 6.27 -3.96
CA ALA A 122 5.32 7.56 -4.62
C ALA A 122 5.94 7.55 -6.02
N GLN A 123 7.11 6.92 -6.18
CA GLN A 123 7.77 6.79 -7.47
C GLN A 123 6.95 5.95 -8.45
N ILE A 124 6.40 4.83 -7.99
CA ILE A 124 5.54 3.97 -8.81
C ILE A 124 4.26 4.72 -9.20
N ALA A 125 3.67 5.45 -8.26
CA ALA A 125 2.47 6.23 -8.53
C ALA A 125 2.71 7.29 -9.62
N LYS A 126 3.85 7.96 -9.55
CA LYS A 126 4.23 8.96 -10.54
C LYS A 126 4.49 8.35 -11.92
N LYS A 127 5.25 7.25 -11.96
CA LYS A 127 5.59 6.56 -13.23
C LYS A 127 4.35 5.96 -13.89
N GLY A 128 3.43 5.43 -13.09
CA GLY A 128 2.23 4.78 -13.59
C GLY A 128 1.07 5.71 -13.92
N GLY A 129 1.23 7.02 -13.66
CA GLY A 129 0.18 7.99 -13.92
C GLY A 129 -1.01 7.86 -12.99
N PHE A 130 -0.79 7.40 -11.76
CA PHE A 130 -1.86 7.31 -10.76
C PHE A 130 -2.23 8.70 -10.26
N ASP A 131 -3.52 8.90 -10.01
CA ASP A 131 -4.04 10.18 -9.53
C ASP A 131 -3.79 10.38 -8.04
N TYR A 132 -3.80 9.28 -7.27
CA TYR A 132 -3.59 9.28 -5.82
C TYR A 132 -2.77 8.07 -5.40
N PHE A 133 -2.11 8.17 -4.24
CA PHE A 133 -1.58 6.99 -3.58
C PHE A 133 -1.75 7.08 -2.07
N THR A 134 -1.82 5.93 -1.41
CA THR A 134 -1.94 5.83 0.04
C THR A 134 -1.35 4.51 0.52
N THR A 135 -1.39 4.28 1.82
CA THR A 135 -0.87 3.06 2.44
C THR A 135 -1.80 2.55 3.53
N THR A 136 -1.79 1.24 3.75
CA THR A 136 -2.48 0.62 4.88
C THR A 136 -1.61 0.56 6.12
N TYR A 137 -0.37 1.07 6.06
CA TYR A 137 0.56 1.05 7.18
C TYR A 137 0.12 2.02 8.26
N HIS A 138 0.10 1.54 9.51
CA HIS A 138 -0.17 2.35 10.69
C HIS A 138 1.00 2.23 11.66
N GLN A 139 1.40 3.36 12.22
CA GLN A 139 2.37 3.36 13.31
C GLN A 139 1.69 3.08 14.63
#